data_613fbc7498ba1289ef919bc77d7371f7
#
_entry.id   613fbc7498ba1289ef919bc77d7371f7
#
_cell.length_a   1.000
_cell.length_b   1.000
_cell.length_c   1.000
_cell.angle_alpha   90.00
_cell.angle_beta   90.00
_cell.angle_gamma   90.00
#
_symmetry.space_group_name_H-M   'P 1'
#
loop_
_entity.id
_entity.type
_entity.pdbx_description
1 polymer ?
#
loop_
_entity_poly.entity_id
_entity_poly.type
_entity_poly.pdbx_seq_one_letter_code
_entity_poly.pdbx_strand_id
1 'polypeptide(L)'
;PIPAPHIRDSFVHNGQDWLLMTALPGADLTHSVGRPDELCNVLATGLRALHALDTGTCPLDRRLDAQLADGAARVAAGLVDESDFDPARRGLTAGAVLDWLMAHRPRGEDLVVAHGDASLPNIMARNGAFAGIIDIGRLGLADRWQDLAIACRSIIFNIGQAYVAPFLTAYGAEWDEARYRYYCTMDELF
;
A
#
# COMPACT_ATOMS: atom_id res chain seq x y z
N PRO A 1 12.03 -0.32 15.59
CA PRO A 1 12.30 -0.37 14.15
C PRO A 1 11.44 -1.44 13.49
N ILE A 2 10.92 -1.16 12.29
CA ILE A 2 10.17 -2.12 11.49
C ILE A 2 11.19 -3.00 10.74
N PRO A 3 11.09 -4.33 10.81
CA PRO A 3 11.96 -5.19 10.02
C PRO A 3 11.69 -5.01 8.51
N ALA A 4 12.76 -4.79 7.76
CA ALA A 4 12.73 -4.67 6.30
C ALA A 4 14.03 -5.28 5.73
N PRO A 5 14.08 -5.67 4.46
CA PRO A 5 15.29 -6.13 3.82
C PRO A 5 16.40 -5.07 3.86
N HIS A 6 17.63 -5.51 4.12
CA HIS A 6 18.80 -4.65 4.00
C HIS A 6 19.43 -4.80 2.61
N ILE A 7 19.67 -3.67 1.94
CA ILE A 7 20.38 -3.65 0.68
C ILE A 7 21.83 -4.11 0.93
N ARG A 8 22.28 -5.09 0.16
CA ARG A 8 23.64 -5.63 0.18
C ARG A 8 24.48 -5.09 -0.95
N ASP A 9 23.85 -4.97 -2.14
CA ASP A 9 24.52 -4.47 -3.33
C ASP A 9 23.47 -3.94 -4.33
N SER A 10 23.91 -3.06 -5.24
CA SER A 10 23.13 -2.62 -6.39
C SER A 10 24.04 -2.48 -7.60
N PHE A 11 23.62 -3.00 -8.74
CA PHE A 11 24.42 -2.98 -9.96
C PHE A 11 23.54 -3.02 -11.22
N VAL A 12 24.12 -2.60 -12.34
CA VAL A 12 23.47 -2.71 -13.66
C VAL A 12 24.04 -3.92 -14.38
N HIS A 13 23.17 -4.79 -14.88
CA HIS A 13 23.56 -5.94 -15.71
C HIS A 13 22.59 -6.05 -16.91
N ASN A 14 23.15 -6.11 -18.11
CA ASN A 14 22.39 -6.15 -19.38
C ASN A 14 21.36 -5.00 -19.52
N GLY A 15 21.71 -3.78 -19.05
CA GLY A 15 20.83 -2.61 -19.11
C GLY A 15 19.67 -2.62 -18.13
N GLN A 16 19.64 -3.55 -17.18
CA GLN A 16 18.68 -3.63 -16.10
C GLN A 16 19.33 -3.33 -14.76
N ASP A 17 18.61 -2.63 -13.89
CA ASP A 17 19.02 -2.40 -12.51
C ASP A 17 18.73 -3.63 -11.66
N TRP A 18 19.72 -4.03 -10.86
CA TRP A 18 19.65 -5.16 -9.95
C TRP A 18 19.87 -4.70 -8.51
N LEU A 19 19.06 -5.24 -7.60
CA LEU A 19 19.16 -4.97 -6.18
C LEU A 19 19.30 -6.28 -5.41
N LEU A 20 20.45 -6.47 -4.75
CA LEU A 20 20.68 -7.61 -3.87
C LEU A 20 20.32 -7.22 -2.44
N MET A 21 19.40 -7.94 -1.83
CA MET A 21 18.91 -7.66 -0.48
C MET A 21 18.95 -8.92 0.41
N THR A 22 18.92 -8.71 1.74
CA THR A 22 18.68 -9.80 2.69
C THR A 22 17.24 -10.29 2.56
N ALA A 23 17.01 -11.59 2.77
CA ALA A 23 15.66 -12.11 2.93
C ALA A 23 15.15 -11.88 4.36
N LEU A 24 13.87 -11.57 4.49
CA LEU A 24 13.17 -11.64 5.78
C LEU A 24 12.74 -13.07 6.08
N PRO A 25 12.68 -13.47 7.36
CA PRO A 25 12.21 -14.81 7.74
C PRO A 25 10.69 -14.92 7.58
N GLY A 26 10.22 -16.12 7.21
CA GLY A 26 8.79 -16.41 7.07
C GLY A 26 8.32 -16.39 5.63
N ALA A 27 7.04 -16.10 5.44
CA ALA A 27 6.39 -15.95 4.14
C ALA A 27 5.49 -14.72 4.14
N ASP A 28 5.10 -14.23 2.97
CA ASP A 28 4.12 -13.17 2.86
C ASP A 28 2.71 -13.66 3.27
N LEU A 29 1.79 -12.72 3.50
CA LEU A 29 0.45 -13.03 4.02
C LEU A 29 -0.44 -13.80 3.03
N THR A 30 -0.09 -13.88 1.76
CA THR A 30 -0.85 -14.74 0.82
C THR A 30 -0.77 -16.22 1.18
N HIS A 31 0.28 -16.64 1.87
CA HIS A 31 0.43 -17.99 2.41
C HIS A 31 -0.43 -18.25 3.66
N SER A 32 -1.12 -17.23 4.19
CA SER A 32 -1.96 -17.31 5.39
C SER A 32 -3.46 -17.25 5.09
N VAL A 33 -3.89 -17.28 3.83
CA VAL A 33 -5.32 -17.16 3.42
C VAL A 33 -6.24 -18.23 4.04
N GLY A 34 -5.72 -19.40 4.37
CA GLY A 34 -6.44 -20.44 5.11
C GLY A 34 -6.68 -20.14 6.60
N ARG A 35 -6.12 -19.04 7.12
CA ARG A 35 -6.25 -18.59 8.53
C ARG A 35 -6.59 -17.09 8.56
N PRO A 36 -7.78 -16.71 8.07
CA PRO A 36 -8.10 -15.31 7.80
C PRO A 36 -8.08 -14.40 9.04
N ASP A 37 -8.49 -14.89 10.21
CA ASP A 37 -8.45 -14.10 11.45
C ASP A 37 -7.00 -13.82 11.88
N GLU A 38 -6.10 -14.80 11.77
CA GLU A 38 -4.67 -14.63 12.03
C GLU A 38 -4.07 -13.62 11.04
N LEU A 39 -4.40 -13.76 9.75
CA LEU A 39 -3.96 -12.86 8.69
C LEU A 39 -4.35 -11.41 9.00
N CYS A 40 -5.63 -11.15 9.32
CA CYS A 40 -6.11 -9.82 9.67
C CYS A 40 -5.37 -9.23 10.88
N ASN A 41 -5.13 -10.03 11.90
CA ASN A 41 -4.41 -9.59 13.10
C ASN A 41 -2.93 -9.28 12.82
N VAL A 42 -2.25 -10.09 12.01
CA VAL A 42 -0.85 -9.85 11.62
C VAL A 42 -0.72 -8.58 10.79
N LEU A 43 -1.59 -8.41 9.78
CA LEU A 43 -1.63 -7.22 8.93
C LEU A 43 -1.88 -5.95 9.75
N ALA A 44 -2.91 -5.98 10.61
CA ALA A 44 -3.23 -4.86 11.50
C ALA A 44 -2.08 -4.51 12.45
N THR A 45 -1.42 -5.53 13.01
CA THR A 45 -0.26 -5.35 13.91
C THR A 45 0.90 -4.70 13.16
N GLY A 46 1.21 -5.16 11.95
CA GLY A 46 2.29 -4.61 11.13
C GLY A 46 2.04 -3.16 10.76
N LEU A 47 0.83 -2.84 10.26
CA LEU A 47 0.48 -1.47 9.89
C LEU A 47 0.43 -0.53 11.09
N ARG A 48 -0.13 -0.97 12.23
CA ARG A 48 -0.09 -0.15 13.47
C ARG A 48 1.34 0.16 13.91
N ALA A 49 2.24 -0.82 13.82
CA ALA A 49 3.63 -0.62 14.19
C ALA A 49 4.34 0.37 13.23
N LEU A 50 4.07 0.28 11.93
CA LEU A 50 4.59 1.21 10.92
C LEU A 50 4.05 2.63 11.12
N HIS A 51 2.71 2.76 11.27
CA HIS A 51 2.02 4.04 11.42
C HIS A 51 2.29 4.72 12.77
N ALA A 52 2.85 4.01 13.75
CA ALA A 52 3.29 4.58 15.03
C ALA A 52 4.72 5.16 14.98
N LEU A 53 5.42 5.08 13.85
CA LEU A 53 6.71 5.73 13.70
C LEU A 53 6.57 7.25 13.73
N ASP A 54 7.62 7.91 14.22
CA ASP A 54 7.66 9.37 14.26
C ASP A 54 7.68 9.97 12.85
N THR A 55 6.59 10.64 12.48
CA THR A 55 6.41 11.31 11.19
C THR A 55 7.42 12.42 10.95
N GLY A 56 7.91 13.06 12.01
CA GLY A 56 8.90 14.13 11.93
C GLY A 56 10.28 13.66 11.46
N THR A 57 10.54 12.36 11.51
CA THR A 57 11.80 11.76 11.05
C THR A 57 11.72 11.14 9.65
N CYS A 58 10.53 11.08 9.03
CA CYS A 58 10.36 10.53 7.69
C CYS A 58 10.76 11.57 6.62
N PRO A 59 11.82 11.31 5.84
CA PRO A 59 12.29 12.27 4.83
C PRO A 59 11.52 12.19 3.51
N LEU A 60 10.66 11.18 3.34
CA LEU A 60 9.98 10.89 2.08
C LEU A 60 8.56 11.47 2.13
N ASP A 61 8.28 12.43 1.26
CA ASP A 61 6.97 13.05 1.12
C ASP A 61 6.11 12.27 0.13
N ARG A 62 5.05 11.64 0.65
CA ARG A 62 4.02 10.93 -0.11
C ARG A 62 2.63 11.49 0.22
N ARG A 63 2.57 12.72 0.71
CA ARG A 63 1.30 13.42 0.93
C ARG A 63 0.56 13.58 -0.39
N LEU A 64 -0.71 13.82 -0.28
CA LEU A 64 -1.64 13.82 -1.41
C LEU A 64 -1.21 14.74 -2.56
N ASP A 65 -0.66 15.93 -2.26
CA ASP A 65 -0.16 16.85 -3.30
C ASP A 65 1.02 16.24 -4.08
N ALA A 66 1.96 15.59 -3.39
CA ALA A 66 3.10 14.94 -4.00
C ALA A 66 2.65 13.74 -4.88
N GLN A 67 1.74 12.90 -4.36
CA GLN A 67 1.22 11.75 -5.11
C GLN A 67 0.44 12.19 -6.36
N LEU A 68 -0.39 13.23 -6.26
CA LEU A 68 -1.12 13.76 -7.42
C LEU A 68 -0.18 14.36 -8.46
N ALA A 69 0.88 15.04 -8.04
CA ALA A 69 1.90 15.56 -8.96
C ALA A 69 2.65 14.43 -9.67
N ASP A 70 3.06 13.38 -8.94
CA ASP A 70 3.70 12.20 -9.52
C ASP A 70 2.75 11.47 -10.48
N GLY A 71 1.48 11.26 -10.09
CA GLY A 71 0.45 10.64 -10.93
C GLY A 71 0.22 11.43 -12.21
N ALA A 72 0.12 12.77 -12.12
CA ALA A 72 -0.03 13.63 -13.29
C ALA A 72 1.18 13.55 -14.24
N ALA A 73 2.39 13.48 -13.69
CA ALA A 73 3.61 13.30 -14.48
C ALA A 73 3.62 11.95 -15.21
N ARG A 74 3.20 10.86 -14.55
CA ARG A 74 3.09 9.52 -15.14
C ARG A 74 2.05 9.47 -16.25
N VAL A 75 0.87 10.07 -16.02
CA VAL A 75 -0.18 10.19 -17.06
C VAL A 75 0.35 10.94 -18.28
N ALA A 76 1.00 12.10 -18.08
CA ALA A 76 1.57 12.90 -19.16
C ALA A 76 2.68 12.16 -19.93
N ALA A 77 3.43 11.29 -19.27
CA ALA A 77 4.49 10.47 -19.86
C ALA A 77 3.98 9.15 -20.50
N GLY A 78 2.68 8.83 -20.37
CA GLY A 78 2.11 7.57 -20.89
C GLY A 78 2.64 6.32 -20.14
N LEU A 79 2.96 6.46 -18.86
CA LEU A 79 3.54 5.40 -18.01
C LEU A 79 2.50 4.63 -17.18
N VAL A 80 1.21 4.95 -17.33
CA VAL A 80 0.12 4.28 -16.63
C VAL A 80 -0.42 3.16 -17.52
N ASP A 81 -0.46 1.94 -17.01
CA ASP A 81 -1.03 0.79 -17.75
C ASP A 81 -2.56 0.73 -17.52
N GLU A 82 -3.31 1.31 -18.45
CA GLU A 82 -4.78 1.33 -18.41
C GLU A 82 -5.41 -0.08 -18.52
N SER A 83 -4.65 -1.08 -18.98
CA SER A 83 -5.14 -2.46 -19.09
C SER A 83 -5.15 -3.21 -17.77
N ASP A 84 -4.37 -2.73 -16.78
CA ASP A 84 -4.27 -3.29 -15.43
C ASP A 84 -5.27 -2.68 -14.43
N PHE A 85 -6.07 -1.74 -14.86
CA PHE A 85 -7.06 -1.10 -13.99
C PHE A 85 -8.05 -2.10 -13.38
N ASP A 86 -8.33 -1.92 -12.08
CA ASP A 86 -9.35 -2.68 -11.36
C ASP A 86 -10.67 -2.76 -12.14
N PRO A 87 -11.45 -3.84 -12.02
CA PRO A 87 -12.74 -4.00 -12.71
C PRO A 87 -13.68 -2.80 -12.60
N ALA A 88 -13.66 -2.08 -11.47
CA ALA A 88 -14.50 -0.90 -11.23
C ALA A 88 -14.09 0.32 -12.10
N ARG A 89 -12.88 0.33 -12.63
CA ARG A 89 -12.31 1.42 -13.44
C ARG A 89 -11.95 1.01 -14.87
N ARG A 90 -12.23 -0.26 -15.20
CA ARG A 90 -11.92 -0.81 -16.52
C ARG A 90 -12.59 0.01 -17.62
N GLY A 91 -11.79 0.40 -18.62
CA GLY A 91 -12.23 1.21 -19.75
C GLY A 91 -12.17 2.72 -19.51
N LEU A 92 -11.75 3.18 -18.32
CA LEU A 92 -11.36 4.57 -18.11
C LEU A 92 -9.96 4.80 -18.69
N THR A 93 -9.68 6.07 -19.06
CA THR A 93 -8.32 6.50 -19.36
C THR A 93 -7.61 6.97 -18.08
N ALA A 94 -6.30 6.93 -18.07
CA ALA A 94 -5.48 7.46 -16.97
C ALA A 94 -5.78 8.95 -16.71
N GLY A 95 -6.04 9.73 -17.76
CA GLY A 95 -6.48 11.12 -17.63
C GLY A 95 -7.81 11.27 -16.90
N ALA A 96 -8.81 10.42 -17.23
CA ALA A 96 -10.10 10.44 -16.55
C ALA A 96 -9.99 10.04 -15.06
N VAL A 97 -9.10 9.12 -14.75
CA VAL A 97 -8.78 8.73 -13.36
C VAL A 97 -8.16 9.91 -12.60
N LEU A 98 -7.18 10.58 -13.20
CA LEU A 98 -6.55 11.77 -12.61
C LEU A 98 -7.56 12.91 -12.38
N ASP A 99 -8.41 13.21 -13.37
CA ASP A 99 -9.46 14.25 -13.25
C ASP A 99 -10.43 13.92 -12.11
N TRP A 100 -10.80 12.65 -11.99
CA TRP A 100 -11.65 12.21 -10.88
C TRP A 100 -10.99 12.41 -9.52
N LEU A 101 -9.71 12.06 -9.38
CA LEU A 101 -8.92 12.25 -8.15
C LEU A 101 -8.82 13.73 -7.76
N MET A 102 -8.57 14.60 -8.74
CA MET A 102 -8.51 16.05 -8.50
C MET A 102 -9.84 16.61 -7.99
N ALA A 103 -10.97 16.11 -8.53
CA ALA A 103 -12.32 16.55 -8.17
C ALA A 103 -12.82 16.00 -6.82
N HIS A 104 -12.27 14.86 -6.33
CA HIS A 104 -12.79 14.14 -5.15
C HIS A 104 -11.81 14.07 -3.99
N ARG A 105 -10.87 15.01 -3.90
CA ARG A 105 -9.85 15.04 -2.84
C ARG A 105 -10.47 14.97 -1.43
N PRO A 106 -9.93 14.15 -0.54
CA PRO A 106 -10.27 14.18 0.88
C PRO A 106 -9.99 15.56 1.50
N ARG A 107 -10.80 15.99 2.47
CA ARG A 107 -10.67 17.30 3.15
C ARG A 107 -9.54 17.38 4.18
N GLY A 108 -8.63 16.47 4.19
CA GLY A 108 -7.49 16.42 5.10
C GLY A 108 -6.87 15.04 5.09
N GLU A 109 -5.65 14.98 5.58
CA GLU A 109 -4.86 13.75 5.66
C GLU A 109 -4.58 13.44 7.13
N ASP A 110 -4.73 12.19 7.52
CA ASP A 110 -4.28 11.68 8.81
C ASP A 110 -2.88 11.06 8.60
N LEU A 111 -1.86 11.91 8.75
CA LEU A 111 -0.51 11.62 8.33
C LEU A 111 0.19 10.60 9.24
N VAL A 112 0.73 9.57 8.61
CA VAL A 112 1.55 8.52 9.21
C VAL A 112 2.75 8.22 8.31
N VAL A 113 3.71 7.43 8.78
CA VAL A 113 4.67 6.77 7.89
C VAL A 113 3.96 5.58 7.26
N ALA A 114 3.52 5.73 6.02
CA ALA A 114 2.79 4.71 5.28
C ALA A 114 3.73 3.85 4.42
N HIS A 115 3.34 2.61 4.16
CA HIS A 115 3.99 1.71 3.22
C HIS A 115 3.85 2.19 1.77
N GLY A 116 2.65 2.66 1.44
CA GLY A 116 2.27 3.11 0.10
C GLY A 116 1.71 2.01 -0.81
N ASP A 117 1.98 0.73 -0.49
CA ASP A 117 1.40 -0.46 -1.11
C ASP A 117 1.29 -1.59 -0.06
N ALA A 118 0.39 -1.45 0.89
CA ALA A 118 0.20 -2.39 2.00
C ALA A 118 -0.66 -3.61 1.60
N SER A 119 -0.39 -4.20 0.45
CA SER A 119 -1.01 -5.44 -0.03
C SER A 119 -0.47 -6.66 0.73
N LEU A 120 -1.22 -7.78 0.73
CA LEU A 120 -0.82 -9.01 1.43
C LEU A 120 0.54 -9.56 1.02
N PRO A 121 0.96 -9.52 -0.28
CA PRO A 121 2.30 -9.94 -0.70
C PRO A 121 3.44 -9.15 -0.04
N ASN A 122 3.20 -7.91 0.39
CA ASN A 122 4.23 -7.01 0.91
C ASN A 122 4.40 -7.07 2.43
N ILE A 123 3.60 -7.87 3.12
CA ILE A 123 3.62 -8.03 4.58
C ILE A 123 4.08 -9.43 4.92
N MET A 124 5.19 -9.53 5.65
CA MET A 124 5.80 -10.82 6.02
C MET A 124 5.29 -11.30 7.39
N ALA A 125 5.02 -12.59 7.46
CA ALA A 125 4.62 -13.29 8.69
C ALA A 125 5.51 -14.49 8.98
N ARG A 126 5.76 -14.77 10.26
CA ARG A 126 6.45 -15.96 10.72
C ARG A 126 5.77 -16.49 11.99
N ASN A 127 5.37 -17.76 11.95
CA ASN A 127 4.71 -18.42 13.10
C ASN A 127 3.47 -17.66 13.62
N GLY A 128 2.66 -17.10 12.70
CA GLY A 128 1.45 -16.34 13.06
C GLY A 128 1.71 -14.93 13.61
N ALA A 129 2.94 -14.42 13.53
CA ALA A 129 3.30 -13.08 13.98
C ALA A 129 3.88 -12.24 12.82
N PHE A 130 3.73 -10.92 12.92
CA PHE A 130 4.34 -9.97 11.99
C PHE A 130 5.87 -10.12 11.99
N ALA A 131 6.47 -10.24 10.82
CA ALA A 131 7.91 -10.45 10.64
C ALA A 131 8.61 -9.33 9.86
N GLY A 132 7.86 -8.43 9.22
CA GLY A 132 8.41 -7.28 8.52
C GLY A 132 7.64 -6.90 7.27
N ILE A 133 8.18 -5.95 6.54
CA ILE A 133 7.62 -5.41 5.28
C ILE A 133 8.66 -5.52 4.16
N ILE A 134 8.18 -5.68 2.92
CA ILE A 134 9.00 -5.68 1.70
C ILE A 134 8.38 -4.74 0.67
N ASP A 135 9.11 -4.46 -0.39
CA ASP A 135 8.67 -3.57 -1.48
C ASP A 135 8.25 -2.18 -0.99
N ILE A 136 9.18 -1.51 -0.33
CA ILE A 136 9.00 -0.19 0.30
C ILE A 136 9.29 0.97 -0.65
N GLY A 137 9.23 0.77 -1.96
CA GLY A 137 9.50 1.80 -2.97
C GLY A 137 8.54 3.01 -2.91
N ARG A 138 7.38 2.84 -2.32
CA ARG A 138 6.36 3.89 -2.15
C ARG A 138 6.20 4.38 -0.71
N LEU A 139 7.10 3.94 0.20
CA LEU A 139 7.08 4.35 1.60
C LEU A 139 7.26 5.86 1.75
N GLY A 140 6.53 6.46 2.69
CA GLY A 140 6.68 7.88 3.00
C GLY A 140 5.59 8.42 3.91
N LEU A 141 5.64 9.72 4.15
CA LEU A 141 4.64 10.45 4.90
C LEU A 141 3.37 10.59 4.06
N ALA A 142 2.29 9.91 4.42
CA ALA A 142 1.01 9.90 3.71
C ALA A 142 -0.18 9.75 4.65
N ASP A 143 -1.39 9.89 4.11
CA ASP A 143 -2.61 9.54 4.82
C ASP A 143 -2.63 8.04 5.14
N ARG A 144 -3.00 7.66 6.37
CA ARG A 144 -3.11 6.23 6.76
C ARG A 144 -4.05 5.42 5.86
N TRP A 145 -5.02 6.07 5.24
CA TRP A 145 -5.94 5.42 4.30
C TRP A 145 -5.28 5.00 3.00
N GLN A 146 -4.09 5.52 2.67
CA GLN A 146 -3.28 4.97 1.58
C GLN A 146 -3.05 3.46 1.81
N ASP A 147 -2.61 3.09 3.00
CA ASP A 147 -2.35 1.69 3.35
C ASP A 147 -3.63 0.92 3.65
N LEU A 148 -4.57 1.51 4.39
CA LEU A 148 -5.82 0.83 4.76
C LEU A 148 -6.66 0.47 3.55
N ALA A 149 -6.73 1.32 2.53
CA ALA A 149 -7.48 1.05 1.31
C ALA A 149 -6.87 -0.12 0.53
N ILE A 150 -5.56 -0.11 0.33
CA ILE A 150 -4.85 -1.19 -0.37
C ILE A 150 -4.93 -2.51 0.40
N ALA A 151 -4.77 -2.47 1.73
CA ALA A 151 -4.94 -3.63 2.59
C ALA A 151 -6.37 -4.21 2.51
N CYS A 152 -7.41 -3.36 2.58
CA CYS A 152 -8.80 -3.78 2.42
C CYS A 152 -9.07 -4.38 1.03
N ARG A 153 -8.57 -3.77 -0.05
CA ARG A 153 -8.68 -4.30 -1.41
C ARG A 153 -8.01 -5.68 -1.51
N SER A 154 -6.82 -5.81 -0.98
CA SER A 154 -6.08 -7.07 -0.96
C SER A 154 -6.78 -8.17 -0.14
N ILE A 155 -7.39 -7.81 0.99
CA ILE A 155 -8.25 -8.70 1.79
C ILE A 155 -9.45 -9.17 0.96
N ILE A 156 -10.18 -8.24 0.33
CA ILE A 156 -11.36 -8.57 -0.48
C ILE A 156 -11.01 -9.56 -1.57
N PHE A 157 -9.90 -9.32 -2.27
CA PHE A 157 -9.44 -10.16 -3.36
C PHE A 157 -9.05 -11.58 -2.91
N ASN A 158 -8.32 -11.70 -1.79
CA ASN A 158 -7.70 -12.95 -1.36
C ASN A 158 -8.58 -13.81 -0.44
N ILE A 159 -9.36 -13.19 0.46
CA ILE A 159 -10.13 -13.91 1.51
C ILE A 159 -11.59 -13.45 1.64
N GLY A 160 -11.98 -12.39 0.93
CA GLY A 160 -13.36 -11.94 0.83
C GLY A 160 -13.72 -10.73 1.70
N GLN A 161 -14.78 -10.05 1.28
CA GLN A 161 -15.30 -8.81 1.90
C GLN A 161 -15.61 -8.95 3.41
N ALA A 162 -16.00 -10.13 3.86
CA ALA A 162 -16.40 -10.37 5.26
C ALA A 162 -15.24 -10.10 6.26
N TYR A 163 -13.98 -10.12 5.82
CA TYR A 163 -12.81 -9.93 6.67
C TYR A 163 -12.32 -8.48 6.74
N VAL A 164 -12.91 -7.55 5.99
CA VAL A 164 -12.58 -6.12 6.06
C VAL A 164 -12.90 -5.55 7.44
N ALA A 165 -14.10 -5.81 7.98
CA ALA A 165 -14.48 -5.31 9.30
C ALA A 165 -13.62 -5.90 10.45
N PRO A 166 -13.33 -7.22 10.49
CA PRO A 166 -12.35 -7.79 11.43
C PRO A 166 -10.97 -7.13 11.35
N PHE A 167 -10.44 -6.91 10.15
CA PHE A 167 -9.15 -6.23 9.97
C PHE A 167 -9.17 -4.79 10.50
N LEU A 168 -10.17 -3.99 10.11
CA LEU A 168 -10.27 -2.61 10.56
C LEU A 168 -10.46 -2.50 12.08
N THR A 169 -11.25 -3.41 12.67
CA THR A 169 -11.40 -3.50 14.13
C THR A 169 -10.06 -3.81 14.81
N ALA A 170 -9.30 -4.78 14.30
CA ALA A 170 -7.98 -5.12 14.83
C ALA A 170 -6.97 -3.99 14.66
N TYR A 171 -7.07 -3.22 13.58
CA TYR A 171 -6.25 -2.03 13.35
C TYR A 171 -6.67 -0.86 14.25
N GLY A 172 -7.95 -0.70 14.55
CA GLY A 172 -8.53 0.41 15.32
C GLY A 172 -9.02 1.56 14.43
N ALA A 173 -9.57 1.25 13.26
CA ALA A 173 -10.20 2.20 12.36
C ALA A 173 -11.64 1.81 12.06
N GLU A 174 -12.45 2.80 11.68
CA GLU A 174 -13.79 2.60 11.12
C GLU A 174 -13.74 2.63 9.59
N TRP A 175 -14.71 1.98 8.94
CA TRP A 175 -14.84 2.01 7.50
C TRP A 175 -15.13 3.42 6.97
N ASP A 176 -14.34 3.89 6.02
CA ASP A 176 -14.55 5.14 5.27
C ASP A 176 -14.59 4.82 3.77
N GLU A 177 -15.79 4.71 3.24
CA GLU A 177 -16.05 4.41 1.81
C GLU A 177 -15.40 5.42 0.88
N ALA A 178 -15.45 6.72 1.24
CA ALA A 178 -14.91 7.79 0.40
C ALA A 178 -13.39 7.70 0.30
N ARG A 179 -12.70 7.48 1.42
CA ARG A 179 -11.24 7.31 1.44
C ARG A 179 -10.81 5.99 0.80
N TYR A 180 -11.50 4.89 1.08
CA TYR A 180 -11.25 3.62 0.42
C TYR A 180 -11.30 3.76 -1.10
N ARG A 181 -12.40 4.30 -1.63
CA ARG A 181 -12.55 4.52 -3.07
C ARG A 181 -11.47 5.44 -3.63
N TYR A 182 -11.15 6.52 -2.90
CA TYR A 182 -10.17 7.50 -3.33
C TYR A 182 -8.77 6.89 -3.48
N TYR A 183 -8.28 6.22 -2.44
CA TYR A 183 -6.92 5.67 -2.44
C TYR A 183 -6.77 4.42 -3.33
N CYS A 184 -7.81 3.58 -3.47
CA CYS A 184 -7.82 2.55 -4.51
C CYS A 184 -7.81 3.14 -5.93
N THR A 185 -8.40 4.32 -6.14
CA THR A 185 -8.35 5.01 -7.44
C THR A 185 -6.99 5.67 -7.67
N MET A 186 -6.36 6.21 -6.62
CA MET A 186 -5.00 6.76 -6.69
C MET A 186 -3.98 5.70 -7.09
N ASP A 187 -4.13 4.48 -6.60
CA ASP A 187 -3.23 3.37 -6.88
C ASP A 187 -3.16 3.00 -8.36
N GLU A 188 -4.22 3.24 -9.13
CA GLU A 188 -4.25 2.99 -10.59
C GLU A 188 -3.22 3.82 -11.38
N LEU A 189 -2.69 4.88 -10.80
CA LEU A 189 -1.71 5.73 -11.48
C LEU A 189 -0.26 5.24 -11.29
N PHE A 190 -0.01 4.20 -10.47
CA PHE A 190 1.32 3.74 -10.08
C PHE A 190 1.55 2.26 -10.39
#